data_688c8cde4d60da4824cd2f7b37d13c1a
#
_entry.id   688c8cde4d60da4824cd2f7b37d13c1a
#
_cell.length_a   1.000
_cell.length_b   1.000
_cell.length_c   1.000
_cell.angle_alpha   90.00
_cell.angle_beta   90.00
_cell.angle_gamma   90.00
#
_symmetry.space_group_name_H-M   'P 1'
#
loop_
_entity.id
_entity.type
_entity.pdbx_description
1 polymer ?
#
loop_
_entity_poly.entity_id
_entity_poly.type
_entity_poly.pdbx_seq_one_letter_code
_entity_poly.pdbx_strand_id
1 'polypeptide(L)'
;MEGWMNRCTLCPRRCGADRTVSVGRCGVGEQVRLARAALHFWEEPCVSGAEGSGTVFFSGCSLGCVFCQNYQISAGHFGRDIPVERLAEIFLELQEQKANNINLVTGGHYIPQIVRALDLVRGKLHIPVVYNSSGYETVEALRMLKGY
;
A
#
# COMPACT_ATOMS: atom_id res chain seq x y z
N MET A 1 16.83 0.65 5.45
CA MET A 1 15.36 0.51 5.62
C MET A 1 14.94 0.00 7.00
N GLU A 2 15.80 -0.65 7.76
CA GLU A 2 15.48 -1.25 9.07
C GLU A 2 15.03 -0.27 10.16
N GLY A 3 15.53 0.97 10.18
CA GLY A 3 15.19 1.94 11.23
C GLY A 3 13.74 2.42 11.27
N TRP A 4 12.98 2.29 10.18
CA TRP A 4 11.58 2.74 10.12
C TRP A 4 10.60 1.81 10.84
N MET A 5 10.94 0.52 10.98
CA MET A 5 10.06 -0.45 11.63
C MET A 5 10.20 -0.41 13.14
N ASN A 6 11.42 -0.22 13.66
CA ASN A 6 11.68 -0.20 15.10
C ASN A 6 11.25 1.10 15.78
N ARG A 7 11.11 2.20 15.01
CA ARG A 7 10.61 3.49 15.49
C ARG A 7 9.87 4.22 14.38
N CYS A 8 8.61 3.89 14.19
CA CYS A 8 7.82 4.34 13.04
C CYS A 8 7.61 5.88 13.02
N THR A 9 8.04 6.51 11.93
CA THR A 9 7.86 7.95 11.65
C THR A 9 7.38 8.22 10.23
N LEU A 10 6.75 7.23 9.57
CA LEU A 10 6.30 7.30 8.16
C LEU A 10 5.24 8.36 7.89
N CYS A 11 4.45 8.71 8.89
CA CYS A 11 3.38 9.70 8.77
C CYS A 11 3.51 10.78 9.85
N PRO A 12 2.81 11.93 9.72
CA PRO A 12 2.86 13.03 10.69
C PRO A 12 2.49 12.65 12.12
N ARG A 13 1.81 11.52 12.34
CA ARG A 13 1.55 11.01 13.70
C ARG A 13 2.81 10.63 14.47
N ARG A 14 3.89 10.26 13.78
CA ARG A 14 5.21 9.92 14.36
C ARG A 14 5.07 9.10 15.65
N CYS A 15 4.23 8.06 15.62
CA CYS A 15 3.85 7.30 16.82
C CYS A 15 5.03 6.57 17.50
N GLY A 16 6.15 6.42 16.81
CA GLY A 16 7.35 5.78 17.34
C GLY A 16 7.20 4.30 17.67
N ALA A 17 6.12 3.65 17.21
CA ALA A 17 5.89 2.24 17.46
C ALA A 17 7.02 1.38 16.86
N ASP A 18 7.44 0.38 17.60
CA ASP A 18 8.21 -0.74 17.07
C ASP A 18 7.23 -1.72 16.41
N ARG A 19 7.16 -1.66 15.08
CA ARG A 19 6.20 -2.44 14.30
C ARG A 19 6.62 -3.90 14.09
N THR A 20 7.82 -4.25 14.51
CA THR A 20 8.30 -5.65 14.48
C THR A 20 7.66 -6.50 15.59
N VAL A 21 7.27 -5.86 16.70
CA VAL A 21 6.71 -6.52 17.89
C VAL A 21 5.33 -5.97 18.30
N SER A 22 4.89 -4.87 17.69
CA SER A 22 3.62 -4.21 18.04
C SER A 22 2.95 -3.61 16.80
N VAL A 23 1.82 -2.94 16.98
CA VAL A 23 1.13 -2.21 15.92
C VAL A 23 1.32 -0.71 16.07
N GLY A 24 1.42 0.00 14.96
CA GLY A 24 1.42 1.46 14.95
C GLY A 24 0.03 2.03 15.21
N ARG A 25 -0.07 3.38 15.28
CA ARG A 25 -1.35 4.11 15.39
C ARG A 25 -2.31 3.82 14.22
N CYS A 26 -1.78 3.36 13.08
CA CYS A 26 -2.54 2.89 11.92
C CYS A 26 -3.16 1.49 12.10
N GLY A 27 -2.92 0.82 13.24
CA GLY A 27 -3.45 -0.49 13.57
C GLY A 27 -2.75 -1.68 12.92
N VAL A 28 -1.56 -1.47 12.32
CA VAL A 28 -0.84 -2.54 11.62
C VAL A 28 0.63 -2.64 12.06
N GLY A 29 1.16 -3.85 11.98
CA GLY A 29 2.54 -4.20 12.30
C GLY A 29 3.48 -4.19 11.10
N GLU A 30 4.49 -5.06 11.14
CA GLU A 30 5.52 -5.16 10.10
C GLU A 30 4.96 -5.76 8.80
N GLN A 31 4.18 -6.83 8.91
CA GLN A 31 3.63 -7.51 7.73
C GLN A 31 2.58 -6.66 7.04
N VAL A 32 2.51 -6.78 5.72
CA VAL A 32 1.50 -6.09 4.93
C VAL A 32 0.15 -6.75 5.18
N ARG A 33 -0.81 -6.01 5.74
CA ARG A 33 -2.20 -6.48 5.82
C ARG A 33 -2.96 -6.02 4.58
N LEU A 34 -3.42 -6.99 3.80
CA LEU A 34 -4.10 -6.77 2.54
C LEU A 34 -5.56 -7.22 2.65
N ALA A 35 -6.48 -6.32 2.31
CA ALA A 35 -7.92 -6.62 2.28
C ALA A 35 -8.34 -7.27 0.96
N ARG A 36 -7.81 -6.74 -0.16
CA ARG A 36 -8.18 -7.19 -1.51
C ARG A 36 -7.10 -6.78 -2.51
N ALA A 37 -6.90 -7.61 -3.53
CA ALA A 37 -6.21 -7.24 -4.76
C ALA A 37 -7.01 -7.80 -5.94
N ALA A 38 -7.43 -6.94 -6.86
CA ALA A 38 -8.25 -7.34 -8.02
C ALA A 38 -8.32 -6.22 -9.04
N LEU A 39 -8.76 -6.55 -10.26
CA LEU A 39 -9.16 -5.54 -11.24
C LEU A 39 -10.35 -4.72 -10.69
N HIS A 40 -10.26 -3.39 -10.82
CA HIS A 40 -11.26 -2.43 -10.41
C HIS A 40 -11.58 -1.47 -11.56
N PHE A 41 -12.88 -1.30 -11.86
CA PHE A 41 -13.35 -0.59 -13.05
C PHE A 41 -14.02 0.75 -12.73
N TRP A 42 -14.03 1.15 -11.46
CA TRP A 42 -14.75 2.32 -10.95
C TRP A 42 -13.83 3.42 -10.42
N GLU A 43 -12.56 3.41 -10.85
CA GLU A 43 -11.67 4.55 -10.69
C GLU A 43 -11.93 5.58 -11.81
N GLU A 44 -11.26 6.72 -11.78
CA GLU A 44 -11.32 7.69 -12.86
C GLU A 44 -10.95 7.04 -14.21
N PRO A 45 -11.56 7.45 -15.33
CA PRO A 45 -11.33 6.83 -16.64
C PRO A 45 -9.86 6.75 -17.05
N CYS A 46 -9.03 7.72 -16.66
CA CYS A 46 -7.60 7.73 -16.93
C CYS A 46 -6.82 6.68 -16.09
N VAL A 47 -7.39 6.20 -14.98
CA VAL A 47 -6.80 5.15 -14.10
C VAL A 47 -7.32 3.78 -14.51
N SER A 48 -8.64 3.60 -14.58
CA SER A 48 -9.25 2.31 -14.93
C SER A 48 -9.01 1.89 -16.37
N GLY A 49 -9.10 2.82 -17.32
CA GLY A 49 -9.11 2.47 -18.74
C GLY A 49 -10.20 1.46 -19.09
N ALA A 50 -10.01 0.68 -20.14
CA ALA A 50 -10.91 -0.39 -20.56
C ALA A 50 -10.65 -1.71 -19.79
N GLU A 51 -9.40 -1.96 -19.42
CA GLU A 51 -8.97 -3.23 -18.83
C GLU A 51 -9.09 -3.27 -17.30
N GLY A 52 -9.37 -2.15 -16.68
CA GLY A 52 -9.43 -2.00 -15.22
C GLY A 52 -8.09 -1.69 -14.56
N SER A 53 -8.16 -1.08 -13.41
CA SER A 53 -7.00 -0.81 -12.53
C SER A 53 -6.70 -2.03 -11.67
N GLY A 54 -5.45 -2.46 -11.59
CA GLY A 54 -4.98 -3.50 -10.68
C GLY A 54 -4.89 -2.96 -9.26
N THR A 55 -6.05 -2.84 -8.59
CA THR A 55 -6.15 -2.15 -7.32
C THR A 55 -5.79 -3.07 -6.16
N VAL A 56 -4.87 -2.59 -5.32
CA VAL A 56 -4.37 -3.25 -4.11
C VAL A 56 -4.85 -2.46 -2.90
N PHE A 57 -5.84 -3.01 -2.17
CA PHE A 57 -6.43 -2.39 -0.99
C PHE A 57 -5.69 -2.81 0.28
N PHE A 58 -4.93 -1.88 0.85
CA PHE A 58 -4.23 -2.08 2.12
C PHE A 58 -5.15 -1.84 3.31
N SER A 59 -5.00 -2.64 4.36
CA SER A 59 -5.73 -2.48 5.61
C SER A 59 -4.98 -1.61 6.61
N GLY A 60 -5.74 -1.01 7.53
CA GLY A 60 -5.22 0.00 8.43
C GLY A 60 -5.17 1.38 7.77
N CYS A 61 -5.04 2.43 8.57
CA CYS A 61 -4.98 3.80 8.04
C CYS A 61 -4.33 4.76 9.05
N SER A 62 -3.37 5.55 8.58
CA SER A 62 -2.72 6.57 9.40
C SER A 62 -3.62 7.78 9.66
N LEU A 63 -4.57 8.09 8.77
CA LEU A 63 -5.46 9.25 8.88
C LEU A 63 -6.67 8.97 9.77
N GLY A 64 -7.45 7.91 9.48
CA GLY A 64 -8.58 7.47 10.31
C GLY A 64 -9.81 8.40 10.21
N CYS A 65 -10.22 8.76 8.98
CA CYS A 65 -11.39 9.61 8.73
C CYS A 65 -12.66 8.99 9.31
N VAL A 66 -13.45 9.76 10.04
CA VAL A 66 -14.73 9.30 10.67
C VAL A 66 -15.81 8.96 9.63
N PHE A 67 -15.71 9.52 8.43
CA PHE A 67 -16.62 9.30 7.30
C PHE A 67 -16.03 8.37 6.22
N CYS A 68 -15.04 7.53 6.56
CA CYS A 68 -14.36 6.69 5.58
C CYS A 68 -15.32 5.67 4.96
N GLN A 69 -15.51 5.72 3.64
CA GLN A 69 -16.30 4.72 2.90
C GLN A 69 -15.70 3.30 3.00
N ASN A 70 -14.39 3.22 3.22
CA ASN A 70 -13.65 1.97 3.38
C ASN A 70 -13.40 1.62 4.86
N TYR A 71 -14.36 1.95 5.75
CA TYR A 71 -14.20 1.78 7.20
C TYR A 71 -13.79 0.36 7.60
N GLN A 72 -14.37 -0.67 6.98
CA GLN A 72 -14.07 -2.07 7.32
C GLN A 72 -12.59 -2.43 7.18
N ILE A 73 -11.91 -1.85 6.18
CA ILE A 73 -10.48 -2.09 5.95
C ILE A 73 -9.60 -1.07 6.65
N SER A 74 -10.04 0.20 6.75
CA SER A 74 -9.24 1.26 7.35
C SER A 74 -9.21 1.20 8.88
N ALA A 75 -10.37 1.18 9.54
CA ALA A 75 -10.49 1.14 11.01
C ALA A 75 -10.84 -0.26 11.53
N GLY A 76 -11.60 -1.06 10.76
CA GLY A 76 -11.93 -2.44 11.09
C GLY A 76 -10.81 -3.44 10.82
N HIS A 77 -9.74 -3.02 10.16
CA HIS A 77 -8.53 -3.82 9.85
C HIS A 77 -8.85 -5.18 9.19
N PHE A 78 -9.95 -5.26 8.45
CA PHE A 78 -10.29 -6.47 7.70
C PHE A 78 -9.19 -6.77 6.67
N GLY A 79 -8.74 -8.04 6.60
CA GLY A 79 -7.70 -8.48 5.68
C GLY A 79 -6.83 -9.56 6.25
N ARG A 80 -5.80 -9.94 5.51
CA ARG A 80 -4.82 -10.96 5.90
C ARG A 80 -3.41 -10.38 5.85
N ASP A 81 -2.58 -10.80 6.79
CA ASP A 81 -1.16 -10.48 6.77
C ASP A 81 -0.47 -11.33 5.71
N ILE A 82 0.32 -10.68 4.87
CA ILE A 82 1.10 -11.33 3.81
C ILE A 82 2.56 -10.87 3.87
N PRO A 83 3.52 -11.72 3.48
CA PRO A 83 4.91 -11.30 3.33
C PRO A 83 5.08 -10.38 2.10
N VAL A 84 6.18 -9.64 2.08
CA VAL A 84 6.49 -8.70 0.99
C VAL A 84 6.65 -9.42 -0.35
N GLU A 85 7.18 -10.63 -0.33
CA GLU A 85 7.33 -11.50 -1.49
C GLU A 85 5.96 -11.79 -2.13
N ARG A 86 4.93 -12.05 -1.31
CA ARG A 86 3.56 -12.27 -1.80
C ARG A 86 2.95 -11.01 -2.40
N LEU A 87 3.25 -9.83 -1.82
CA LEU A 87 2.82 -8.56 -2.41
C LEU A 87 3.44 -8.36 -3.80
N ALA A 88 4.72 -8.69 -3.96
CA ALA A 88 5.42 -8.63 -5.25
C ALA A 88 4.80 -9.57 -6.30
N GLU A 89 4.46 -10.82 -5.91
CA GLU A 89 3.75 -11.77 -6.78
C GLU A 89 2.39 -11.22 -7.21
N ILE A 90 1.61 -10.63 -6.30
CA ILE A 90 0.32 -10.02 -6.61
C ILE A 90 0.45 -8.92 -7.69
N PHE A 91 1.49 -8.11 -7.66
CA PHE A 91 1.73 -7.11 -8.71
C PHE A 91 1.88 -7.75 -10.09
N LEU A 92 2.62 -8.87 -10.18
CA LEU A 92 2.79 -9.61 -11.44
C LEU A 92 1.48 -10.31 -11.86
N GLU A 93 0.75 -10.91 -10.93
CA GLU A 93 -0.56 -11.53 -11.20
C GLU A 93 -1.58 -10.53 -11.78
N LEU A 94 -1.60 -9.31 -11.24
CA LEU A 94 -2.46 -8.24 -11.77
C LEU A 94 -2.01 -7.80 -13.18
N GLN A 95 -0.72 -7.71 -13.42
CA GLN A 95 -0.19 -7.46 -14.76
C GLN A 95 -0.56 -8.58 -15.75
N GLU A 96 -0.47 -9.85 -15.36
CA GLU A 96 -0.89 -10.99 -16.17
C GLU A 96 -2.39 -10.96 -16.50
N GLN A 97 -3.22 -10.44 -15.57
CA GLN A 97 -4.64 -10.16 -15.78
C GLN A 97 -4.90 -8.94 -16.69
N LYS A 98 -3.85 -8.33 -17.26
CA LYS A 98 -3.89 -7.15 -18.12
C LYS A 98 -4.39 -5.88 -17.43
N ALA A 99 -4.13 -5.74 -16.12
CA ALA A 99 -4.40 -4.50 -15.43
C ALA A 99 -3.71 -3.31 -16.11
N ASN A 100 -4.39 -2.18 -16.17
CA ASN A 100 -3.87 -0.93 -16.76
C ASN A 100 -2.68 -0.38 -15.96
N ASN A 101 -2.67 -0.63 -14.66
CA ASN A 101 -1.64 -0.18 -13.71
C ASN A 101 -1.72 -1.02 -12.42
N ILE A 102 -0.79 -0.79 -11.51
CA ILE A 102 -0.91 -1.21 -10.10
C ILE A 102 -1.33 0.02 -9.29
N ASN A 103 -2.53 0.00 -8.72
CA ASN A 103 -3.08 1.11 -7.94
C ASN A 103 -3.03 0.78 -6.43
N LEU A 104 -2.22 1.52 -5.68
CA LEU A 104 -1.91 1.29 -4.26
C LEU A 104 -2.85 2.10 -3.37
N VAL A 105 -3.93 1.50 -2.86
CA VAL A 105 -5.01 2.16 -2.11
C VAL A 105 -5.06 1.69 -0.65
N THR A 106 -4.84 2.52 0.34
CA THR A 106 -3.88 3.61 0.46
C THR A 106 -2.64 3.06 1.14
N GLY A 107 -1.48 3.14 0.50
CA GLY A 107 -0.27 2.44 0.95
C GLY A 107 0.67 3.23 1.87
N GLY A 108 0.30 4.44 2.33
CA GLY A 108 1.22 5.36 3.02
C GLY A 108 1.91 4.79 4.27
N HIS A 109 1.23 3.93 5.00
CA HIS A 109 1.77 3.28 6.20
C HIS A 109 2.57 2.00 5.87
N TYR A 110 2.68 1.63 4.58
CA TYR A 110 3.45 0.49 4.08
C TYR A 110 4.50 0.88 3.03
N ILE A 111 4.87 2.15 2.90
CA ILE A 111 5.84 2.61 1.90
C ILE A 111 7.11 1.75 1.87
N PRO A 112 7.77 1.41 2.99
CA PRO A 112 8.98 0.58 2.94
C PRO A 112 8.74 -0.82 2.38
N GLN A 113 7.60 -1.44 2.71
CA GLN A 113 7.22 -2.77 2.21
C GLN A 113 6.87 -2.71 0.71
N ILE A 114 6.16 -1.66 0.29
CA ILE A 114 5.81 -1.42 -1.11
C ILE A 114 7.07 -1.25 -1.96
N VAL A 115 8.01 -0.42 -1.51
CA VAL A 115 9.30 -0.21 -2.20
C VAL A 115 10.05 -1.54 -2.33
N ARG A 116 10.12 -2.32 -1.25
CA ARG A 116 10.77 -3.65 -1.28
C ARG A 116 10.06 -4.61 -2.25
N ALA A 117 8.73 -4.61 -2.30
CA ALA A 117 7.98 -5.45 -3.24
C ALA A 117 8.23 -5.01 -4.70
N LEU A 118 8.27 -3.70 -4.97
CA LEU A 118 8.59 -3.17 -6.30
C LEU A 118 10.03 -3.48 -6.71
N ASP A 119 10.99 -3.46 -5.78
CA ASP A 119 12.37 -3.89 -6.06
C ASP A 119 12.44 -5.37 -6.47
N LEU A 120 11.66 -6.25 -5.81
CA LEU A 120 11.62 -7.68 -6.15
C LEU A 120 11.10 -7.96 -7.57
N VAL A 121 10.26 -7.08 -8.09
CA VAL A 121 9.70 -7.22 -9.44
C VAL A 121 10.31 -6.23 -10.45
N ARG A 122 11.37 -5.52 -10.07
CA ARG A 122 12.09 -4.61 -10.96
C ARG A 122 12.54 -5.33 -12.22
N GLY A 123 12.20 -4.78 -13.40
CA GLY A 123 12.48 -5.39 -14.71
C GLY A 123 11.49 -6.50 -15.14
N LYS A 124 10.49 -6.83 -14.30
CA LYS A 124 9.40 -7.76 -14.65
C LYS A 124 8.04 -7.06 -14.69
N LEU A 125 7.86 -6.04 -13.86
CA LEU A 125 6.67 -5.20 -13.87
C LEU A 125 6.84 -4.12 -14.93
N HIS A 126 5.93 -4.07 -15.91
CA HIS A 126 5.99 -3.18 -17.08
C HIS A 126 4.84 -2.19 -17.15
N ILE A 127 3.81 -2.37 -16.29
CA ILE A 127 2.68 -1.43 -16.18
C ILE A 127 3.00 -0.36 -15.12
N PRO A 128 2.44 0.85 -15.25
CA PRO A 128 2.71 1.94 -14.32
C PRO A 128 2.17 1.65 -12.92
N VAL A 129 2.78 2.29 -11.92
CA VAL A 129 2.30 2.25 -10.54
C VAL A 129 1.61 3.57 -10.22
N VAL A 130 0.37 3.49 -9.75
CA VAL A 130 -0.42 4.61 -9.27
C VAL A 130 -0.39 4.61 -7.74
N TYR A 131 0.10 5.69 -7.16
CA TYR A 131 0.11 5.87 -5.71
C TYR A 131 -1.10 6.70 -5.28
N ASN A 132 -2.17 6.01 -4.87
CA ASN A 132 -3.40 6.63 -4.38
C ASN A 132 -3.26 6.93 -2.89
N SER A 133 -3.11 8.21 -2.55
CA SER A 133 -2.76 8.68 -1.22
C SER A 133 -3.81 9.61 -0.62
N SER A 134 -3.92 9.58 0.71
CA SER A 134 -4.67 10.59 1.47
C SER A 134 -3.86 11.89 1.72
N GLY A 135 -2.62 11.98 1.22
CA GLY A 135 -1.72 13.10 1.46
C GLY A 135 -1.17 13.18 2.90
N TYR A 136 -1.28 12.08 3.67
CA TYR A 136 -0.88 12.05 5.08
C TYR A 136 0.39 11.23 5.31
N GLU A 137 1.41 11.49 4.51
CA GLU A 137 2.76 10.94 4.62
C GLU A 137 3.76 12.05 4.96
N THR A 138 4.91 11.66 5.51
CA THR A 138 6.04 12.58 5.62
C THR A 138 6.76 12.70 4.27
N VAL A 139 7.42 13.83 4.03
CA VAL A 139 8.20 14.05 2.81
C VAL A 139 9.30 13.00 2.67
N GLU A 140 9.91 12.61 3.79
CA GLU A 140 10.94 11.57 3.84
C GLU A 140 10.38 10.22 3.37
N ALA A 141 9.16 9.85 3.80
CA ALA A 141 8.52 8.63 3.35
C ALA A 141 8.20 8.67 1.85
N LEU A 142 7.65 9.78 1.34
CA LEU A 142 7.37 9.95 -0.09
C LEU A 142 8.64 9.89 -0.95
N ARG A 143 9.77 10.39 -0.46
CA ARG A 143 11.06 10.31 -1.18
C ARG A 143 11.51 8.87 -1.43
N MET A 144 11.07 7.91 -0.61
CA MET A 144 11.37 6.49 -0.82
C MET A 144 10.71 5.93 -2.09
N LEU A 145 9.60 6.54 -2.54
CA LEU A 145 8.88 6.14 -3.76
C LEU A 145 9.50 6.75 -5.04
N LYS A 146 10.51 7.59 -4.91
CA LYS A 146 11.14 8.22 -6.08
C LYS A 146 11.82 7.18 -6.97
N GLY A 147 11.38 7.11 -8.22
CA GLY A 147 11.91 6.18 -9.22
C GLY A 147 11.13 4.87 -9.39
N TYR A 148 9.92 4.83 -8.77
CA TYR A 148 8.95 3.76 -8.94
C TYR A 148 7.70 4.22 -9.66
#